data_7e73f3634809bd5d11defbd70fc7257a
#
_entry.id   7e73f3634809bd5d11defbd70fc7257a
#
_cell.length_a   1.000
_cell.length_b   1.000
_cell.length_c   1.000
_cell.angle_alpha   90.00
_cell.angle_beta   90.00
_cell.angle_gamma   90.00
#
_symmetry.space_group_name_H-M   'P 1'
#
loop_
_entity.id
_entity.type
_entity.pdbx_description
1 polymer ?
#
loop_
_entity_poly.entity_id
_entity_poly.type
_entity_poly.pdbx_seq_one_letter_code
_entity_poly.pdbx_strand_id
1 'polypeptide(L)'
;MSATILLTEDDDVLRAGLTELFTREGYGVVQAANVREAKEKLDGSIDLVVLDVTLPDGDGVSLCGAWREQGVQQPILFLTAKNEEFDVVRGLDAGANDYVAKPFRMQELLSRLRVLLRAAPVRVSHGMLEIDREHMQVRRDGEVLPLTLTEYRVLTKLMERPGVVPRERLLETLWDDGAKFVDDNTLSVHMSRLREKIGAEHIKTVRGVGYQWED
;
A
#
# COMPACT_ATOMS: atom_id res chain seq x y z
N MET A 1 11.99 2.78 -5.33
CA MET A 1 11.87 1.55 -6.15
C MET A 1 10.53 1.62 -6.86
N SER A 2 10.41 1.05 -8.06
CA SER A 2 9.14 0.95 -8.80
C SER A 2 8.32 -0.18 -8.19
N ALA A 3 7.01 0.00 -7.98
CA ALA A 3 6.14 -1.06 -7.47
C ALA A 3 6.00 -2.19 -8.50
N THR A 4 5.93 -3.44 -8.01
CA THR A 4 5.81 -4.63 -8.83
C THR A 4 4.39 -5.20 -8.74
N ILE A 5 3.77 -5.42 -9.90
CA ILE A 5 2.40 -5.93 -10.04
C ILE A 5 2.45 -7.38 -10.51
N LEU A 6 1.79 -8.29 -9.80
CA LEU A 6 1.46 -9.61 -10.32
C LEU A 6 0.15 -9.49 -11.13
N LEU A 7 0.25 -9.66 -12.44
CA LEU A 7 -0.88 -9.63 -13.36
C LEU A 7 -1.28 -11.07 -13.73
N THR A 8 -2.47 -11.50 -13.30
CA THR A 8 -3.05 -12.81 -13.58
C THR A 8 -4.25 -12.67 -14.51
N GLU A 9 -4.09 -13.08 -15.76
CA GLU A 9 -5.07 -12.95 -16.85
C GLU A 9 -4.80 -14.06 -17.86
N ASP A 10 -5.80 -14.80 -18.28
CA ASP A 10 -5.66 -15.90 -19.23
C ASP A 10 -5.65 -15.44 -20.70
N ASP A 11 -6.35 -14.36 -21.02
CA ASP A 11 -6.31 -13.77 -22.37
C ASP A 11 -4.91 -13.18 -22.65
N ASP A 12 -4.17 -13.83 -23.56
CA ASP A 12 -2.82 -13.44 -23.94
C ASP A 12 -2.73 -12.02 -24.50
N VAL A 13 -3.74 -11.58 -25.25
CA VAL A 13 -3.78 -10.24 -25.87
C VAL A 13 -3.99 -9.19 -24.82
N LEU A 14 -4.97 -9.41 -23.94
CA LEU A 14 -5.25 -8.50 -22.83
C LEU A 14 -4.09 -8.44 -21.85
N ARG A 15 -3.51 -9.59 -21.48
CA ARG A 15 -2.34 -9.68 -20.60
C ARG A 15 -1.14 -8.93 -21.16
N ALA A 16 -0.84 -9.09 -22.45
CA ALA A 16 0.25 -8.36 -23.11
C ALA A 16 0.00 -6.85 -23.13
N GLY A 17 -1.22 -6.41 -23.48
CA GLY A 17 -1.59 -5.01 -23.50
C GLY A 17 -1.53 -4.35 -22.12
N LEU A 18 -1.98 -5.03 -21.06
CA LEU A 18 -1.88 -4.56 -19.68
C LEU A 18 -0.43 -4.51 -19.20
N THR A 19 0.38 -5.49 -19.60
CA THR A 19 1.82 -5.49 -19.26
C THR A 19 2.53 -4.28 -19.88
N GLU A 20 2.28 -4.00 -21.15
CA GLU A 20 2.84 -2.82 -21.81
C GLU A 20 2.38 -1.52 -21.11
N LEU A 21 1.10 -1.41 -20.81
CA LEU A 21 0.53 -0.26 -20.11
C LEU A 21 1.19 -0.01 -18.76
N PHE A 22 1.27 -1.05 -17.92
CA PHE A 22 1.84 -0.92 -16.57
C PHE A 22 3.35 -0.61 -16.62
N THR A 23 4.07 -1.23 -17.55
CA THR A 23 5.50 -0.95 -17.76
C THR A 23 5.72 0.51 -18.18
N ARG A 24 4.88 1.06 -19.08
CA ARG A 24 4.93 2.49 -19.47
C ARG A 24 4.65 3.44 -18.30
N GLU A 25 3.79 3.05 -17.37
CA GLU A 25 3.50 3.80 -16.14
C GLU A 25 4.60 3.66 -15.08
N GLY A 26 5.64 2.87 -15.37
CA GLY A 26 6.81 2.70 -14.51
C GLY A 26 6.71 1.57 -13.49
N TYR A 27 5.76 0.65 -13.63
CA TYR A 27 5.63 -0.53 -12.76
C TYR A 27 6.44 -1.72 -13.27
N GLY A 28 6.99 -2.52 -12.35
CA GLY A 28 7.43 -3.88 -12.67
C GLY A 28 6.20 -4.78 -12.88
N VAL A 29 6.26 -5.74 -13.82
CA VAL A 29 5.15 -6.65 -14.08
C VAL A 29 5.62 -8.10 -14.09
N VAL A 30 5.02 -8.91 -13.22
CA VAL A 30 5.14 -10.38 -13.23
C VAL A 30 3.83 -10.93 -13.78
N GLN A 31 3.91 -11.71 -14.86
CA GLN A 31 2.73 -12.24 -15.54
C GLN A 31 2.41 -13.67 -15.09
N ALA A 32 1.13 -13.98 -14.95
CA ALA A 32 0.59 -15.33 -14.76
C ALA A 32 -0.61 -15.55 -15.68
N ALA A 33 -0.74 -16.71 -16.29
CA ALA A 33 -1.83 -17.05 -17.18
C ALA A 33 -2.92 -17.90 -16.51
N ASN A 34 -2.72 -18.31 -15.26
CA ASN A 34 -3.61 -19.23 -14.54
C ASN A 34 -3.33 -19.21 -13.03
N VAL A 35 -4.20 -19.87 -12.26
CA VAL A 35 -4.10 -19.97 -10.79
C VAL A 35 -2.79 -20.58 -10.32
N ARG A 36 -2.33 -21.64 -10.98
CA ARG A 36 -1.08 -22.31 -10.61
C ARG A 36 0.11 -21.37 -10.73
N GLU A 37 0.24 -20.69 -11.87
CA GLU A 37 1.33 -19.73 -12.09
C GLU A 37 1.25 -18.56 -11.12
N ALA A 38 0.04 -18.06 -10.83
CA ALA A 38 -0.15 -16.99 -9.88
C ALA A 38 0.34 -17.38 -8.47
N LYS A 39 0.05 -18.62 -8.01
CA LYS A 39 0.54 -19.13 -6.73
C LYS A 39 2.08 -19.29 -6.69
N GLU A 40 2.67 -19.72 -7.78
CA GLU A 40 4.12 -19.91 -7.87
C GLU A 40 4.88 -18.57 -7.88
N LYS A 41 4.26 -17.51 -8.42
CA LYS A 41 4.89 -16.20 -8.66
C LYS A 41 4.59 -15.17 -7.57
N LEU A 42 3.61 -15.43 -6.70
CA LEU A 42 3.32 -14.52 -5.59
C LEU A 42 4.35 -14.69 -4.48
N ASP A 43 5.14 -13.67 -4.26
CA ASP A 43 6.12 -13.60 -3.18
C ASP A 43 6.18 -12.20 -2.54
N GLY A 44 7.12 -11.99 -1.64
CA GLY A 44 7.29 -10.72 -0.92
C GLY A 44 7.76 -9.54 -1.78
N SER A 45 8.12 -9.75 -3.05
CA SER A 45 8.51 -8.69 -4.00
C SER A 45 7.31 -8.09 -4.73
N ILE A 46 6.13 -8.71 -4.63
CA ILE A 46 4.89 -8.23 -5.25
C ILE A 46 4.25 -7.18 -4.34
N ASP A 47 3.97 -6.01 -4.88
CA ASP A 47 3.32 -4.90 -4.17
C ASP A 47 1.80 -4.86 -4.38
N LEU A 48 1.30 -5.44 -5.48
CA LEU A 48 -0.13 -5.48 -5.81
C LEU A 48 -0.42 -6.64 -6.74
N VAL A 49 -1.59 -7.26 -6.59
CA VAL A 49 -2.09 -8.30 -7.49
C VAL A 49 -3.25 -7.75 -8.32
N VAL A 50 -3.18 -7.88 -9.63
CA VAL A 50 -4.32 -7.74 -10.56
C VAL A 50 -4.74 -9.15 -10.96
N LEU A 51 -5.96 -9.54 -10.65
CA LEU A 51 -6.42 -10.92 -10.72
C LEU A 51 -7.74 -11.03 -11.48
N ASP A 52 -7.73 -11.78 -12.58
CA ASP A 52 -8.99 -12.15 -13.22
C ASP A 52 -9.79 -13.10 -12.31
N VAL A 53 -11.09 -12.88 -12.26
CA VAL A 53 -12.03 -13.76 -11.54
C VAL A 53 -12.12 -15.11 -12.22
N THR A 54 -12.18 -15.14 -13.56
CA THR A 54 -12.33 -16.37 -14.34
C THR A 54 -10.99 -16.80 -14.93
N LEU A 55 -10.46 -17.94 -14.48
CA LEU A 55 -9.21 -18.50 -14.93
C LEU A 55 -9.39 -19.95 -15.41
N PRO A 56 -8.58 -20.46 -16.35
CA PRO A 56 -8.79 -21.76 -16.98
C PRO A 56 -8.65 -22.96 -16.02
N ASP A 57 -7.94 -22.79 -14.92
CA ASP A 57 -7.67 -23.85 -13.93
C ASP A 57 -8.27 -23.56 -12.55
N GLY A 58 -9.14 -22.52 -12.43
CA GLY A 58 -9.78 -22.20 -11.17
C GLY A 58 -10.48 -20.84 -11.15
N ASP A 59 -10.93 -20.46 -9.96
CA ASP A 59 -11.66 -19.24 -9.67
C ASP A 59 -10.77 -18.26 -8.88
N GLY A 60 -10.62 -17.04 -9.41
CA GLY A 60 -9.81 -15.99 -8.78
C GLY A 60 -10.31 -15.58 -7.40
N VAL A 61 -11.63 -15.65 -7.15
CA VAL A 61 -12.22 -15.34 -5.83
C VAL A 61 -11.76 -16.37 -4.80
N SER A 62 -11.82 -17.66 -5.16
CA SER A 62 -11.34 -18.75 -4.30
C SER A 62 -9.84 -18.65 -4.05
N LEU A 63 -9.06 -18.23 -5.06
CA LEU A 63 -7.63 -17.99 -4.92
C LEU A 63 -7.35 -16.84 -3.94
N CYS A 64 -8.09 -15.74 -4.04
CA CYS A 64 -7.99 -14.60 -3.13
C CYS A 64 -8.25 -15.02 -1.68
N GLY A 65 -9.36 -15.75 -1.43
CA GLY A 65 -9.69 -16.26 -0.09
C GLY A 65 -8.58 -17.14 0.48
N ALA A 66 -8.06 -18.08 -0.30
CA ALA A 66 -6.95 -18.94 0.12
C ALA A 66 -5.67 -18.15 0.44
N TRP A 67 -5.37 -17.10 -0.32
CA TRP A 67 -4.24 -16.22 -0.03
C TRP A 67 -4.44 -15.43 1.28
N ARG A 68 -5.66 -14.93 1.53
CA ARG A 68 -5.97 -14.23 2.79
C ARG A 68 -5.85 -15.15 4.00
N GLU A 69 -6.32 -16.40 3.90
CA GLU A 69 -6.13 -17.43 4.94
C GLU A 69 -4.66 -17.74 5.20
N GLN A 70 -3.80 -17.64 4.18
CA GLN A 70 -2.35 -17.80 4.30
C GLN A 70 -1.62 -16.53 4.79
N GLY A 71 -2.36 -15.44 5.06
CA GLY A 71 -1.79 -14.19 5.57
C GLY A 71 -1.21 -13.27 4.48
N VAL A 72 -1.55 -13.46 3.21
CA VAL A 72 -1.17 -12.56 2.11
C VAL A 72 -1.83 -11.20 2.33
N GLN A 73 -1.02 -10.14 2.42
CA GLN A 73 -1.46 -8.77 2.73
C GLN A 73 -1.45 -7.86 1.51
N GLN A 74 -0.83 -8.27 0.41
CA GLN A 74 -0.78 -7.47 -0.80
C GLN A 74 -2.19 -7.10 -1.27
N PRO A 75 -2.45 -5.84 -1.67
CA PRO A 75 -3.73 -5.46 -2.22
C PRO A 75 -4.04 -6.25 -3.48
N ILE A 76 -5.30 -6.67 -3.60
CA ILE A 76 -5.82 -7.45 -4.73
C ILE A 76 -6.90 -6.64 -5.43
N LEU A 77 -6.72 -6.40 -6.73
CA LEU A 77 -7.68 -5.78 -7.63
C LEU A 77 -8.22 -6.84 -8.58
N PHE A 78 -9.53 -7.10 -8.52
CA PHE A 78 -10.15 -8.02 -9.47
C PHE A 78 -10.42 -7.37 -10.83
N LEU A 79 -10.24 -8.17 -11.88
CA LEU A 79 -10.84 -7.95 -13.20
C LEU A 79 -12.00 -8.91 -13.33
N THR A 80 -13.23 -8.41 -13.61
CA THR A 80 -14.43 -9.25 -13.63
C THR A 80 -15.32 -8.93 -14.84
N ALA A 81 -16.09 -9.89 -15.33
CA ALA A 81 -17.07 -9.64 -16.37
C ALA A 81 -18.27 -8.82 -15.82
N LYS A 82 -18.81 -7.90 -16.62
CA LYS A 82 -19.81 -6.89 -16.21
C LYS A 82 -21.15 -7.46 -15.69
N ASN A 83 -21.42 -8.75 -15.85
CA ASN A 83 -22.71 -9.37 -15.54
C ASN A 83 -22.73 -10.13 -14.19
N GLU A 84 -21.68 -10.03 -13.40
CA GLU A 84 -21.52 -10.83 -12.18
C GLU A 84 -21.50 -9.90 -10.95
N GLU A 85 -22.61 -9.14 -10.74
CA GLU A 85 -22.79 -8.39 -9.47
C GLU A 85 -22.60 -9.30 -8.24
N PHE A 86 -22.92 -10.59 -8.39
CA PHE A 86 -22.75 -11.59 -7.35
C PHE A 86 -21.27 -11.88 -7.04
N ASP A 87 -20.40 -11.83 -8.05
CA ASP A 87 -18.96 -12.07 -7.86
C ASP A 87 -18.23 -10.89 -7.26
N VAL A 88 -18.75 -9.66 -7.46
CA VAL A 88 -18.21 -8.45 -6.82
C VAL A 88 -18.38 -8.53 -5.31
N VAL A 89 -19.56 -8.88 -4.80
CA VAL A 89 -19.82 -9.02 -3.36
C VAL A 89 -18.98 -10.15 -2.80
N ARG A 90 -19.00 -11.33 -3.44
CA ARG A 90 -18.16 -12.48 -3.04
C ARG A 90 -16.67 -12.18 -3.06
N GLY A 91 -16.21 -11.39 -4.05
CA GLY A 91 -14.81 -11.02 -4.18
C GLY A 91 -14.34 -10.09 -3.05
N LEU A 92 -15.14 -9.10 -2.69
CA LEU A 92 -14.85 -8.20 -1.57
C LEU A 92 -14.93 -8.96 -0.23
N ASP A 93 -15.93 -9.84 -0.06
CA ASP A 93 -16.04 -10.70 1.12
C ASP A 93 -14.87 -11.69 1.22
N ALA A 94 -14.30 -12.13 0.09
CA ALA A 94 -13.11 -12.97 0.05
C ALA A 94 -11.81 -12.18 0.37
N GLY A 95 -11.90 -10.87 0.60
CA GLY A 95 -10.79 -10.02 1.02
C GLY A 95 -10.06 -9.29 -0.11
N ALA A 96 -10.68 -9.13 -1.28
CA ALA A 96 -10.17 -8.21 -2.30
C ALA A 96 -10.34 -6.74 -1.86
N ASN A 97 -9.48 -5.86 -2.37
CA ASN A 97 -9.47 -4.46 -1.99
C ASN A 97 -10.30 -3.59 -2.96
N ASP A 98 -10.46 -4.00 -4.22
CA ASP A 98 -11.26 -3.29 -5.22
C ASP A 98 -11.51 -4.21 -6.43
N TYR A 99 -12.32 -3.76 -7.39
CA TYR A 99 -12.59 -4.47 -8.64
C TYR A 99 -12.77 -3.51 -9.82
N VAL A 100 -12.58 -4.03 -11.04
CA VAL A 100 -12.84 -3.34 -12.31
C VAL A 100 -13.59 -4.28 -13.24
N ALA A 101 -14.76 -3.83 -13.72
CA ALA A 101 -15.59 -4.62 -14.64
C ALA A 101 -15.11 -4.52 -16.09
N LYS A 102 -14.93 -5.66 -16.75
CA LYS A 102 -14.66 -5.74 -18.20
C LYS A 102 -15.94 -5.47 -19.02
N PRO A 103 -15.90 -4.66 -20.10
CA PRO A 103 -14.75 -3.91 -20.60
C PRO A 103 -14.52 -2.62 -19.80
N PHE A 104 -13.28 -2.32 -19.46
CA PHE A 104 -12.89 -1.17 -18.66
C PHE A 104 -12.12 -0.11 -19.46
N ARG A 105 -12.10 1.10 -18.92
CA ARG A 105 -11.23 2.16 -19.40
C ARG A 105 -9.86 2.07 -18.75
N MET A 106 -8.78 2.15 -19.53
CA MET A 106 -7.40 2.07 -19.01
C MET A 106 -7.12 3.11 -17.91
N GLN A 107 -7.68 4.33 -18.04
CA GLN A 107 -7.55 5.39 -17.04
C GLN A 107 -8.22 5.04 -15.70
N GLU A 108 -9.35 4.33 -15.73
CA GLU A 108 -10.03 3.84 -14.52
C GLU A 108 -9.17 2.81 -13.82
N LEU A 109 -8.69 1.80 -14.54
CA LEU A 109 -7.80 0.76 -14.01
C LEU A 109 -6.55 1.38 -13.36
N LEU A 110 -5.87 2.29 -14.06
CA LEU A 110 -4.68 2.97 -13.53
C LEU A 110 -5.00 3.84 -12.30
N SER A 111 -6.17 4.48 -12.25
CA SER A 111 -6.57 5.27 -11.09
C SER A 111 -6.74 4.40 -9.85
N ARG A 112 -7.41 3.24 -9.98
CA ARG A 112 -7.61 2.27 -8.90
C ARG A 112 -6.29 1.64 -8.44
N LEU A 113 -5.43 1.25 -9.38
CA LEU A 113 -4.08 0.77 -9.07
C LEU A 113 -3.29 1.78 -8.22
N ARG A 114 -3.33 3.06 -8.62
CA ARG A 114 -2.63 4.12 -7.84
C ARG A 114 -3.21 4.28 -6.44
N VAL A 115 -4.53 4.16 -6.26
CA VAL A 115 -5.17 4.20 -4.95
C VAL A 115 -4.72 3.02 -4.11
N LEU A 116 -4.77 1.81 -4.64
CA LEU A 116 -4.39 0.59 -3.93
C LEU A 116 -2.89 0.56 -3.60
N LEU A 117 -2.03 1.00 -4.52
CA LEU A 117 -0.60 1.10 -4.26
C LEU A 117 -0.23 2.20 -3.26
N ARG A 118 -1.08 3.25 -3.12
CA ARG A 118 -0.94 4.23 -2.03
C ARG A 118 -1.46 3.68 -0.71
N ALA A 119 -2.49 2.83 -0.76
CA ALA A 119 -3.08 2.15 0.39
C ALA A 119 -2.35 0.83 0.73
N ALA A 120 -1.59 0.26 -0.23
CA ALA A 120 -0.71 -0.85 0.09
C ALA A 120 0.12 -0.45 1.31
N PRO A 121 0.26 -1.33 2.30
CA PRO A 121 1.21 -1.08 3.35
C PRO A 121 2.54 -0.86 2.62
N VAL A 122 2.94 0.40 2.46
CA VAL A 122 4.33 0.69 2.25
C VAL A 122 4.96 0.08 3.49
N ARG A 123 5.47 -1.16 3.37
CA ARG A 123 6.51 -1.60 4.26
C ARG A 123 7.66 -0.67 3.93
N VAL A 124 7.58 0.53 4.47
CA VAL A 124 8.71 1.43 4.55
C VAL A 124 9.58 0.79 5.61
N SER A 125 10.28 -0.25 5.23
CA SER A 125 11.38 -0.77 6.01
C SER A 125 12.53 0.21 5.84
N HIS A 126 12.54 1.24 6.65
CA HIS A 126 13.72 2.05 6.90
C HIS A 126 14.48 1.38 8.05
N GLY A 127 15.46 0.55 7.71
CA GLY A 127 16.21 -0.21 8.70
C GLY A 127 15.31 -1.22 9.45
N MET A 128 15.18 -1.06 10.78
CA MET A 128 14.45 -1.99 11.66
C MET A 128 13.00 -1.59 11.95
N LEU A 129 12.45 -0.52 11.32
CA LEU A 129 11.08 -0.07 11.52
C LEU A 129 10.17 -0.53 10.38
N GLU A 130 9.05 -1.12 10.73
CA GLU A 130 7.97 -1.53 9.83
C GLU A 130 6.69 -0.76 10.15
N ILE A 131 6.09 -0.09 9.16
CA ILE A 131 4.79 0.59 9.31
C ILE A 131 3.68 -0.35 8.86
N ASP A 132 2.80 -0.70 9.80
CA ASP A 132 1.53 -1.37 9.53
C ASP A 132 0.44 -0.31 9.40
N ARG A 133 0.02 -0.03 8.17
CA ARG A 133 -1.00 1.01 7.90
C ARG A 133 -2.41 0.53 8.19
N GLU A 134 -2.67 -0.75 8.09
CA GLU A 134 -3.99 -1.33 8.34
C GLU A 134 -4.36 -1.23 9.81
N HIS A 135 -3.41 -1.56 10.69
CA HIS A 135 -3.60 -1.48 12.14
C HIS A 135 -3.13 -0.15 12.74
N MET A 136 -2.65 0.79 11.91
CA MET A 136 -2.03 2.06 12.34
C MET A 136 -0.94 1.86 13.41
N GLN A 137 -0.10 0.85 13.21
CA GLN A 137 0.97 0.45 14.12
C GLN A 137 2.33 0.61 13.45
N VAL A 138 3.34 0.78 14.28
CA VAL A 138 4.74 0.70 13.86
C VAL A 138 5.40 -0.41 14.65
N ARG A 139 6.18 -1.25 13.99
CA ARG A 139 6.95 -2.32 14.61
C ARG A 139 8.43 -2.01 14.50
N ARG A 140 9.17 -2.40 15.51
CA ARG A 140 10.64 -2.41 15.54
C ARG A 140 11.07 -3.82 15.89
N ASP A 141 11.87 -4.45 15.04
CA ASP A 141 12.31 -5.84 15.22
C ASP A 141 11.17 -6.83 15.47
N GLY A 142 9.99 -6.59 14.83
CA GLY A 142 8.79 -7.40 15.01
C GLY A 142 7.92 -7.01 16.21
N GLU A 143 8.40 -6.18 17.16
CA GLU A 143 7.63 -5.71 18.29
C GLU A 143 6.88 -4.41 18.00
N VAL A 144 5.61 -4.32 18.44
CA VAL A 144 4.78 -3.12 18.25
C VAL A 144 5.28 -1.99 19.15
N LEU A 145 5.62 -0.84 18.55
CA LEU A 145 5.95 0.36 19.30
C LEU A 145 4.69 1.04 19.85
N PRO A 146 4.68 1.46 21.11
CA PRO A 146 3.53 2.14 21.72
C PRO A 146 3.46 3.62 21.26
N LEU A 147 3.05 3.86 20.01
CA LEU A 147 2.84 5.19 19.48
C LEU A 147 1.40 5.63 19.68
N THR A 148 1.21 6.92 20.01
CA THR A 148 -0.11 7.55 19.90
C THR A 148 -0.48 7.72 18.43
N LEU A 149 -1.78 7.90 18.11
CA LEU A 149 -2.25 8.14 16.75
C LEU A 149 -1.54 9.33 16.10
N THR A 150 -1.34 10.40 16.86
CA THR A 150 -0.61 11.61 16.42
C THR A 150 0.85 11.29 16.07
N GLU A 151 1.55 10.57 16.95
CA GLU A 151 2.95 10.15 16.71
C GLU A 151 3.06 9.23 15.49
N TYR A 152 2.11 8.30 15.33
CA TYR A 152 2.02 7.43 14.15
C TYR A 152 1.87 8.25 12.86
N ARG A 153 0.92 9.20 12.81
CA ARG A 153 0.69 10.05 11.63
C ARG A 153 1.90 10.90 11.28
N VAL A 154 2.53 11.51 12.27
CA VAL A 154 3.73 12.33 12.06
C VAL A 154 4.89 11.47 11.55
N LEU A 155 5.12 10.32 12.15
CA LEU A 155 6.17 9.39 11.72
C LEU A 155 5.95 8.90 10.29
N THR A 156 4.73 8.46 9.97
CA THR A 156 4.37 8.01 8.62
C THR A 156 4.63 9.12 7.60
N LYS A 157 4.28 10.36 7.94
CA LYS A 157 4.48 11.51 7.06
C LYS A 157 5.96 11.83 6.80
N LEU A 158 6.81 11.65 7.80
CA LEU A 158 8.25 11.80 7.66
C LEU A 158 8.86 10.71 6.77
N MET A 159 8.37 9.47 6.90
CA MET A 159 8.90 8.32 6.16
C MET A 159 8.34 8.20 4.73
N GLU A 160 7.22 8.87 4.38
CA GLU A 160 6.61 8.80 3.04
C GLU A 160 7.46 9.41 1.93
N ARG A 161 8.36 10.33 2.24
CA ARG A 161 9.15 11.06 1.23
C ARG A 161 10.61 11.19 1.66
N PRO A 162 11.54 10.89 0.78
CA PRO A 162 12.92 11.26 1.01
C PRO A 162 13.03 12.80 1.02
N GLY A 163 13.74 13.34 2.01
CA GLY A 163 14.02 14.75 2.13
C GLY A 163 13.30 15.45 3.29
N VAL A 164 13.39 16.77 3.32
CA VAL A 164 12.86 17.59 4.42
C VAL A 164 11.36 17.77 4.29
N VAL A 165 10.62 17.44 5.35
CA VAL A 165 9.18 17.73 5.45
C VAL A 165 9.02 19.05 6.20
N PRO A 166 8.41 20.09 5.57
CA PRO A 166 8.18 21.38 6.22
C PRO A 166 7.31 21.27 7.46
N ARG A 167 7.56 22.13 8.47
CA ARG A 167 6.80 22.15 9.73
C ARG A 167 5.30 22.29 9.50
N GLU A 168 4.90 23.16 8.57
CA GLU A 168 3.50 23.42 8.21
C GLU A 168 2.77 22.14 7.76
N ARG A 169 3.44 21.32 6.93
CA ARG A 169 2.92 20.04 6.47
C ARG A 169 2.75 19.00 7.58
N LEU A 170 3.59 19.07 8.60
CA LEU A 170 3.48 18.19 9.77
C LEU A 170 2.38 18.68 10.71
N LEU A 171 2.22 20.00 10.86
CA LEU A 171 1.12 20.61 11.60
C LEU A 171 -0.24 20.30 10.97
N GLU A 172 -0.37 20.33 9.64
CA GLU A 172 -1.60 19.92 8.92
C GLU A 172 -2.04 18.50 9.33
N THR A 173 -1.11 17.59 9.55
CA THR A 173 -1.41 16.21 10.00
C THR A 173 -1.97 16.15 11.44
N LEU A 174 -1.75 17.16 12.23
CA LEU A 174 -2.22 17.26 13.63
C LEU A 174 -3.62 17.92 13.74
N TRP A 175 -4.04 18.67 12.72
CA TRP A 175 -5.31 19.42 12.74
C TRP A 175 -6.55 18.54 12.54
N ASP A 176 -6.42 17.38 11.92
CA ASP A 176 -7.53 16.45 11.65
C ASP A 176 -8.17 15.86 12.93
N ASP A 177 -7.53 15.99 14.09
CA ASP A 177 -8.03 15.44 15.36
C ASP A 177 -8.92 16.43 16.17
N GLY A 178 -9.42 17.51 15.55
CA GLY A 178 -10.33 18.46 16.21
C GLY A 178 -9.66 19.35 17.27
N ALA A 179 -8.35 19.37 17.35
CA ALA A 179 -7.59 20.25 18.23
C ALA A 179 -7.61 21.68 17.68
N LYS A 180 -8.34 22.55 18.34
CA LYS A 180 -8.59 23.93 17.91
C LYS A 180 -7.35 24.85 17.85
N PHE A 181 -6.21 24.44 18.42
CA PHE A 181 -4.94 25.17 18.38
C PHE A 181 -3.77 24.19 18.51
N VAL A 182 -3.13 23.84 17.40
CA VAL A 182 -1.85 23.17 17.39
C VAL A 182 -0.79 24.22 17.07
N ASP A 183 0.03 24.57 18.04
CA ASP A 183 1.14 25.50 17.86
C ASP A 183 2.45 24.76 17.57
N ASP A 184 3.48 25.52 17.22
CA ASP A 184 4.83 25.03 16.93
C ASP A 184 5.47 24.27 18.12
N ASN A 185 5.07 24.57 19.33
CA ASN A 185 5.55 23.90 20.54
C ASN A 185 5.00 22.47 20.62
N THR A 186 3.73 22.28 20.24
CA THR A 186 3.08 20.97 20.23
C THR A 186 3.79 20.00 19.28
N LEU A 187 4.15 20.43 18.06
CA LEU A 187 4.91 19.61 17.13
C LEU A 187 6.29 19.22 17.69
N SER A 188 6.96 20.18 18.33
CA SER A 188 8.29 19.93 18.93
C SER A 188 8.25 18.89 20.05
N VAL A 189 7.18 18.88 20.86
CA VAL A 189 6.94 17.87 21.90
C VAL A 189 6.73 16.47 21.27
N HIS A 190 5.91 16.38 20.20
CA HIS A 190 5.70 15.11 19.51
C HIS A 190 7.00 14.58 18.87
N MET A 191 7.83 15.45 18.30
CA MET A 191 9.14 15.08 17.76
C MET A 191 10.10 14.58 18.85
N SER A 192 10.10 15.18 20.03
CA SER A 192 10.90 14.72 21.16
C SER A 192 10.47 13.31 21.60
N ARG A 193 9.17 13.10 21.78
CA ARG A 193 8.61 11.79 22.17
C ARG A 193 8.85 10.70 21.11
N LEU A 194 8.74 11.05 19.82
CA LEU A 194 9.07 10.12 18.76
C LEU A 194 10.54 9.70 18.82
N ARG A 195 11.46 10.65 18.97
CA ARG A 195 12.90 10.36 19.10
C ARG A 195 13.21 9.42 20.27
N GLU A 196 12.52 9.59 21.39
CA GLU A 196 12.68 8.71 22.56
C GLU A 196 12.24 7.26 22.25
N LYS A 197 11.21 7.10 21.40
CA LYS A 197 10.63 5.78 21.07
C LYS A 197 11.34 5.07 19.93
N ILE A 198 11.79 5.80 18.90
CA ILE A 198 12.32 5.22 17.67
C ILE A 198 13.83 5.40 17.49
N GLY A 199 14.50 6.19 18.36
CA GLY A 199 15.90 6.59 18.22
C GLY A 199 16.02 8.04 17.71
N ALA A 200 16.90 8.81 18.34
CA ALA A 200 17.07 10.22 18.02
C ALA A 200 17.76 10.44 16.65
N GLU A 201 18.53 9.46 16.22
CA GLU A 201 19.26 9.42 14.95
C GLU A 201 18.37 9.45 13.73
N HIS A 202 17.15 8.89 13.82
CA HIS A 202 16.24 8.76 12.69
C HIS A 202 15.47 10.06 12.31
N ILE A 203 15.44 11.04 13.19
CA ILE A 203 14.75 12.30 12.92
C ILE A 203 15.70 13.49 13.06
N LYS A 204 16.15 14.02 11.94
CA LYS A 204 16.97 15.22 11.89
C LYS A 204 16.13 16.48 11.87
N THR A 205 16.53 17.50 12.66
CA THR A 205 15.94 18.84 12.57
C THR A 205 16.70 19.66 11.55
N VAL A 206 15.98 20.17 10.55
CA VAL A 206 16.49 21.16 9.59
C VAL A 206 16.01 22.54 10.07
N ARG A 207 16.90 23.30 10.69
CA ARG A 207 16.58 24.58 11.33
C ARG A 207 15.89 25.54 10.36
N GLY A 208 14.77 26.13 10.78
CA GLY A 208 13.98 27.07 9.99
C GLY A 208 13.17 26.47 8.85
N VAL A 209 13.23 25.13 8.61
CA VAL A 209 12.52 24.44 7.52
C VAL A 209 11.57 23.39 8.06
N GLY A 210 12.09 22.38 8.77
CA GLY A 210 11.28 21.25 9.19
C GLY A 210 12.08 20.09 9.75
N TYR A 211 11.62 18.88 9.46
CA TYR A 211 12.24 17.64 9.90
C TYR A 211 12.47 16.69 8.73
N GLN A 212 13.47 15.86 8.85
CA GLN A 212 13.85 14.87 7.84
C GLN A 212 14.03 13.52 8.51
N TRP A 213 13.54 12.47 7.83
CA TRP A 213 13.87 11.10 8.16
C TRP A 213 15.29 10.77 7.70
N GLU A 214 16.07 10.11 8.55
CA GLU A 214 17.39 9.52 8.22
C GLU A 214 17.37 8.02 8.60
N ASP A 215 17.87 7.16 7.67
CA ASP A 215 17.97 5.71 7.84
C ASP A 215 19.10 5.32 8.78
#